data_dead6754689e86f5ececc63fa59de341
#
_entry.id   dead6754689e86f5ececc63fa59de341
#
_cell.length_a   1.000
_cell.length_b   1.000
_cell.length_c   1.000
_cell.angle_alpha   90.00
_cell.angle_beta   90.00
_cell.angle_gamma   90.00
#
_symmetry.space_group_name_H-M   'P 1'
#
loop_
_entity.id
_entity.type
_entity.pdbx_description
1 polymer ?
#
loop_
_entity_poly.entity_id
_entity_poly.type
_entity_poly.pdbx_seq_one_letter_code
_entity_poly.pdbx_strand_id
1 'polypeptide(L)'
;MYVSAVWRLPAGVSRLSLYTQLDYVNHPHMPMGTSVAYEGRGMEDTEKAAREREVRVIEVKQSVFASNDRAADALRDELRARKTFLLNLMSSPGSGKTTTLARTIEALAGDLSIGVMEADIDSDVDARAMAATGVTAIQLHTGGMCHLDAAMCRQGLAELEAAAEAAGTAPLDLAILENVGNLVCPAEFDTGASVNVAILSVPEGDDKPLKYPLMFEVCDVVLVNKMDVAPYFDFDLTRCEENVHLRNPGAKVIPMSAKTGEGAGAWAAWLRAAVAAWKTGTFEKATPANSEAPHYPGE
;
A
#
# COMPACT_ATOMS: atom_id res chain seq x y z
N MET A 1 14.25 5.05 28.99
CA MET A 1 15.64 4.61 29.23
C MET A 1 15.69 3.12 28.93
N TYR A 2 15.91 2.75 27.69
CA TYR A 2 16.01 1.35 27.26
C TYR A 2 17.48 0.94 27.28
N VAL A 3 17.82 -0.01 28.17
CA VAL A 3 19.15 -0.61 28.22
C VAL A 3 19.13 -1.82 27.29
N SER A 4 19.80 -1.72 26.13
CA SER A 4 20.04 -2.85 25.27
C SER A 4 21.23 -3.66 25.79
N ALA A 5 20.95 -4.83 26.36
CA ALA A 5 21.97 -5.79 26.72
C ALA A 5 22.40 -6.58 25.48
N VAL A 6 23.62 -6.34 25.00
CA VAL A 6 24.24 -7.14 23.94
C VAL A 6 24.88 -8.38 24.57
N TRP A 7 24.28 -9.55 24.42
CA TRP A 7 24.86 -10.82 24.79
C TRP A 7 25.78 -11.35 23.69
N ARG A 8 27.10 -11.44 24.00
CA ARG A 8 28.03 -12.19 23.13
C ARG A 8 27.96 -13.67 23.49
N LEU A 9 27.59 -14.49 22.55
CA LEU A 9 27.63 -15.95 22.69
C LEU A 9 29.07 -16.46 22.54
N PRO A 10 29.48 -17.49 23.31
CA PRO A 10 30.78 -18.14 23.14
C PRO A 10 30.85 -18.88 21.80
N ALA A 11 32.04 -18.91 21.19
CA ALA A 11 32.31 -19.60 19.98
C ALA A 11 32.05 -21.12 20.15
N GLY A 12 31.11 -21.68 19.36
CA GLY A 12 30.85 -23.13 19.33
C GLY A 12 29.40 -23.58 19.55
N VAL A 13 28.45 -22.66 19.79
CA VAL A 13 27.03 -23.03 19.95
C VAL A 13 26.25 -22.76 18.66
N SER A 14 25.77 -23.81 18.00
CA SER A 14 24.94 -23.71 16.81
C SER A 14 23.51 -23.26 17.15
N ARG A 15 22.86 -22.50 16.28
CA ARG A 15 21.49 -22.00 16.43
C ARG A 15 20.42 -23.07 16.68
N LEU A 16 20.72 -24.33 16.38
CA LEU A 16 19.80 -25.45 16.64
C LEU A 16 19.67 -25.81 18.12
N SER A 17 20.68 -25.47 18.94
CA SER A 17 20.69 -25.84 20.37
C SER A 17 19.77 -24.96 21.23
N LEU A 18 19.33 -23.80 20.74
CA LEU A 18 18.49 -22.86 21.48
C LEU A 18 16.99 -23.17 21.37
N TYR A 19 16.53 -23.82 20.30
CA TYR A 19 15.11 -24.17 20.13
C TYR A 19 14.67 -25.37 20.96
N THR A 20 15.59 -26.29 21.29
CA THR A 20 15.29 -27.45 22.14
C THR A 20 15.23 -27.12 23.63
N GLN A 21 15.74 -25.95 24.05
CA GLN A 21 15.74 -25.57 25.47
C GLN A 21 14.55 -24.71 25.88
N LEU A 22 13.81 -24.13 24.93
CA LEU A 22 12.60 -23.33 25.22
C LEU A 22 11.33 -24.17 25.38
N ASP A 23 11.28 -25.40 24.81
CA ASP A 23 10.13 -26.29 24.96
C ASP A 23 10.09 -27.01 26.32
N TYR A 24 11.15 -26.93 27.13
CA TYR A 24 11.25 -27.65 28.41
C TYR A 24 10.64 -26.92 29.61
N VAL A 25 10.23 -25.67 29.46
CA VAL A 25 9.75 -24.84 30.59
C VAL A 25 8.24 -24.98 30.83
N ASN A 26 7.46 -25.58 29.92
CA ASN A 26 6.01 -25.57 30.00
C ASN A 26 5.32 -26.90 30.33
N HIS A 27 6.03 -28.02 30.63
CA HIS A 27 5.40 -29.26 31.08
C HIS A 27 6.16 -29.96 32.19
N PRO A 28 5.82 -29.74 33.49
CA PRO A 28 6.32 -30.52 34.61
C PRO A 28 5.43 -31.76 34.75
N HIS A 29 5.81 -32.89 34.18
CA HIS A 29 5.46 -34.25 34.60
C HIS A 29 5.68 -35.28 33.47
N MET A 30 6.91 -35.74 33.33
CA MET A 30 7.19 -37.07 32.80
C MET A 30 8.33 -37.73 33.59
N PRO A 31 8.22 -39.03 33.97
CA PRO A 31 9.20 -39.68 34.80
C PRO A 31 10.50 -40.01 34.07
N MET A 32 11.61 -39.77 34.73
CA MET A 32 12.94 -40.22 34.29
C MET A 32 13.06 -41.73 34.34
N GLY A 33 13.50 -42.31 33.28
CA GLY A 33 14.01 -43.68 33.26
C GLY A 33 13.81 -44.41 31.96
N THR A 34 14.83 -44.37 31.08
CA THR A 34 15.47 -45.52 30.44
C THR A 34 16.53 -45.03 29.49
N SER A 35 17.80 -45.32 29.81
CA SER A 35 18.91 -45.17 28.90
C SER A 35 18.80 -46.23 27.80
N VAL A 36 18.58 -45.80 26.58
CA VAL A 36 18.70 -46.65 25.37
C VAL A 36 20.09 -46.42 24.81
N ALA A 37 20.92 -47.47 24.89
CA ALA A 37 22.18 -47.52 24.20
C ALA A 37 22.00 -47.44 22.70
N TYR A 38 22.52 -46.37 22.09
CA TYR A 38 22.54 -46.23 20.62
C TYR A 38 23.76 -46.95 20.09
N GLU A 39 23.54 -48.14 19.52
CA GLU A 39 24.55 -48.83 18.69
C GLU A 39 24.75 -48.06 17.39
N GLY A 40 26.00 -47.65 17.16
CA GLY A 40 26.42 -46.87 16.00
C GLY A 40 26.15 -47.61 14.66
N ARG A 41 25.23 -47.05 13.88
CA ARG A 41 25.25 -47.23 12.43
C ARG A 41 25.79 -45.91 11.83
N GLY A 42 26.70 -46.14 10.84
CA GLY A 42 27.68 -45.20 10.34
C GLY A 42 27.21 -43.78 10.07
N MET A 43 28.03 -42.84 10.49
CA MET A 43 27.89 -41.40 10.24
C MET A 43 27.85 -41.03 8.74
N GLU A 44 28.30 -41.91 7.83
CA GLU A 44 28.31 -41.69 6.38
C GLU A 44 26.90 -41.75 5.74
N ASP A 45 25.99 -42.58 6.29
CA ASP A 45 24.63 -42.71 5.75
C ASP A 45 23.72 -41.52 6.18
N THR A 46 24.00 -40.89 7.31
CA THR A 46 23.29 -39.73 7.79
C THR A 46 23.71 -38.43 7.08
N GLU A 47 24.97 -38.28 6.71
CA GLU A 47 25.45 -37.15 5.90
C GLU A 47 24.98 -37.24 4.44
N LYS A 48 24.88 -38.45 3.88
CA LYS A 48 24.37 -38.68 2.53
C LYS A 48 22.84 -38.38 2.46
N ALA A 49 22.09 -38.83 3.46
CA ALA A 49 20.65 -38.54 3.56
C ALA A 49 20.34 -37.05 3.87
N ALA A 50 21.28 -36.33 4.48
CA ALA A 50 21.16 -34.88 4.70
C ALA A 50 21.46 -34.05 3.43
N ARG A 51 22.28 -34.56 2.52
CA ARG A 51 22.60 -33.91 1.23
C ARG A 51 21.52 -34.08 0.17
N GLU A 52 20.60 -35.05 0.30
CA GLU A 52 19.50 -35.30 -0.65
C GLU A 52 18.18 -34.62 -0.29
N ARG A 53 18.10 -33.89 0.84
CA ARG A 53 16.98 -33.02 1.11
C ARG A 53 17.31 -31.60 0.61
N GLU A 54 17.30 -31.44 -0.69
CA GLU A 54 17.24 -30.14 -1.33
C GLU A 54 15.95 -29.45 -0.82
N VAL A 55 16.11 -28.51 0.10
CA VAL A 55 14.98 -27.68 0.55
C VAL A 55 14.57 -26.85 -0.67
N ARG A 56 13.52 -27.29 -1.34
CA ARG A 56 12.93 -26.54 -2.44
C ARG A 56 12.37 -25.25 -1.85
N VAL A 57 13.12 -24.16 -1.96
CA VAL A 57 12.61 -22.82 -1.69
C VAL A 57 11.61 -22.51 -2.81
N ILE A 58 10.33 -22.66 -2.51
CA ILE A 58 9.28 -22.23 -3.43
C ILE A 58 9.11 -20.74 -3.20
N GLU A 59 9.46 -19.91 -4.17
CA GLU A 59 9.17 -18.48 -4.16
C GLU A 59 7.65 -18.25 -4.35
N VAL A 60 6.90 -18.46 -3.26
CA VAL A 60 5.45 -18.28 -3.23
C VAL A 60 5.12 -16.79 -3.51
N LYS A 61 6.01 -15.88 -3.13
CA LYS A 61 5.85 -14.43 -3.33
C LYS A 61 5.67 -14.07 -4.81
N GLN A 62 6.52 -14.56 -5.72
CA GLN A 62 6.44 -14.24 -7.15
C GLN A 62 5.13 -14.72 -7.79
N SER A 63 4.61 -15.88 -7.40
CA SER A 63 3.36 -16.41 -7.97
C SER A 63 2.12 -15.60 -7.52
N VAL A 64 2.13 -15.06 -6.30
CA VAL A 64 1.04 -14.21 -5.77
C VAL A 64 1.04 -12.87 -6.49
N PHE A 65 2.18 -12.20 -6.61
CA PHE A 65 2.28 -10.92 -7.32
C PHE A 65 1.89 -11.05 -8.79
N ALA A 66 2.44 -12.02 -9.53
CA ALA A 66 2.09 -12.24 -10.94
C ALA A 66 0.60 -12.58 -11.16
N SER A 67 -0.07 -13.18 -10.19
CA SER A 67 -1.52 -13.42 -10.22
C SER A 67 -2.29 -12.13 -10.00
N ASN A 68 -1.84 -11.30 -9.05
CA ASN A 68 -2.43 -10.00 -8.75
C ASN A 68 -2.28 -9.04 -9.94
N ASP A 69 -1.10 -8.99 -10.58
CA ASP A 69 -0.84 -8.08 -11.71
C ASP A 69 -1.78 -8.36 -12.88
N ARG A 70 -2.00 -9.65 -13.22
CA ARG A 70 -3.00 -10.04 -14.24
C ARG A 70 -4.42 -9.64 -13.86
N ALA A 71 -4.78 -9.75 -12.58
CA ALA A 71 -6.09 -9.34 -12.09
C ALA A 71 -6.24 -7.81 -12.13
N ALA A 72 -5.17 -7.07 -11.84
CA ALA A 72 -5.10 -5.61 -11.90
C ALA A 72 -5.25 -5.11 -13.34
N ASP A 73 -4.55 -5.73 -14.30
CA ASP A 73 -4.69 -5.39 -15.73
C ASP A 73 -6.10 -5.64 -16.23
N ALA A 74 -6.69 -6.79 -15.89
CA ALA A 74 -8.07 -7.10 -16.25
C ALA A 74 -9.07 -6.08 -15.65
N LEU A 75 -8.87 -5.65 -14.41
CA LEU A 75 -9.71 -4.62 -13.79
C LEU A 75 -9.55 -3.27 -14.50
N ARG A 76 -8.33 -2.87 -14.88
CA ARG A 76 -8.11 -1.64 -15.68
C ARG A 76 -8.83 -1.67 -17.01
N ASP A 77 -8.86 -2.82 -17.70
CA ASP A 77 -9.58 -2.97 -18.96
C ASP A 77 -11.11 -2.87 -18.76
N GLU A 78 -11.65 -3.45 -17.69
CA GLU A 78 -13.05 -3.28 -17.30
C GLU A 78 -13.40 -1.82 -17.03
N LEU A 79 -12.54 -1.11 -16.28
CA LEU A 79 -12.69 0.31 -15.97
C LEU A 79 -12.66 1.19 -17.22
N ARG A 80 -11.76 0.88 -18.19
CA ARG A 80 -11.73 1.57 -19.49
C ARG A 80 -13.02 1.37 -20.26
N ALA A 81 -13.54 0.15 -20.31
CA ALA A 81 -14.79 -0.15 -21.00
C ALA A 81 -15.99 0.59 -20.39
N ARG A 82 -16.03 0.71 -19.07
CA ARG A 82 -17.06 1.44 -18.31
C ARG A 82 -16.84 2.96 -18.30
N LYS A 83 -15.65 3.44 -18.67
CA LYS A 83 -15.20 4.84 -18.58
C LYS A 83 -15.19 5.37 -17.14
N THR A 84 -15.07 4.51 -16.16
CA THR A 84 -14.90 4.86 -14.75
C THR A 84 -13.42 5.01 -14.45
N PHE A 85 -13.02 6.15 -13.88
CA PHE A 85 -11.65 6.41 -13.46
C PHE A 85 -11.50 5.99 -12.01
N LEU A 86 -10.58 5.05 -11.71
CA LEU A 86 -10.30 4.61 -10.36
C LEU A 86 -9.01 5.26 -9.85
N LEU A 87 -9.13 6.04 -8.78
CA LEU A 87 -8.02 6.65 -8.07
C LEU A 87 -7.70 5.84 -6.82
N ASN A 88 -6.46 5.38 -6.67
CA ASN A 88 -5.95 4.77 -5.44
C ASN A 88 -5.18 5.83 -4.62
N LEU A 89 -5.73 6.21 -3.46
CA LEU A 89 -5.17 7.23 -2.58
C LEU A 89 -4.42 6.57 -1.43
N MET A 90 -3.11 6.74 -1.39
CA MET A 90 -2.19 6.11 -0.45
C MET A 90 -1.48 7.15 0.42
N SER A 91 -1.18 6.80 1.66
CA SER A 91 -0.37 7.65 2.55
C SER A 91 0.00 6.96 3.86
N SER A 92 0.83 7.60 4.65
CA SER A 92 0.98 7.28 6.07
C SER A 92 -0.25 7.70 6.88
N PRO A 93 -0.48 7.10 8.06
CA PRO A 93 -1.48 7.59 9.01
C PRO A 93 -1.23 9.06 9.38
N GLY A 94 -2.30 9.84 9.49
CA GLY A 94 -2.21 11.23 9.90
C GLY A 94 -1.72 12.23 8.84
N SER A 95 -1.44 11.82 7.59
CA SER A 95 -1.05 12.72 6.49
C SER A 95 -2.17 13.66 6.03
N GLY A 96 -3.44 13.35 6.40
CA GLY A 96 -4.62 14.13 6.05
C GLY A 96 -5.40 13.57 4.87
N LYS A 97 -5.44 12.25 4.66
CA LYS A 97 -6.22 11.56 3.60
C LYS A 97 -7.68 12.02 3.60
N THR A 98 -8.39 11.77 4.68
CA THR A 98 -9.82 12.06 4.81
C THR A 98 -10.14 13.54 4.54
N THR A 99 -9.30 14.48 5.05
CA THR A 99 -9.49 15.92 4.80
C THR A 99 -9.22 16.26 3.32
N THR A 100 -8.18 15.66 2.71
CA THR A 100 -7.88 15.86 1.28
C THR A 100 -8.98 15.30 0.40
N LEU A 101 -9.52 14.14 0.76
CA LEU A 101 -10.63 13.51 0.05
C LEU A 101 -11.89 14.35 0.12
N ALA A 102 -12.26 14.86 1.30
CA ALA A 102 -13.41 15.76 1.47
C ALA A 102 -13.27 17.02 0.59
N ARG A 103 -12.07 17.65 0.55
CA ARG A 103 -11.80 18.80 -0.33
C ARG A 103 -11.86 18.45 -1.80
N THR A 104 -11.40 17.23 -2.18
CA THR A 104 -11.48 16.74 -3.56
C THR A 104 -12.94 16.59 -3.99
N ILE A 105 -13.76 15.98 -3.15
CA ILE A 105 -15.20 15.81 -3.40
C ILE A 105 -15.90 17.17 -3.52
N GLU A 106 -15.67 18.08 -2.57
CA GLU A 106 -16.24 19.44 -2.59
C GLU A 106 -15.93 20.17 -3.91
N ALA A 107 -14.71 20.01 -4.43
CA ALA A 107 -14.28 20.67 -5.65
C ALA A 107 -14.80 20.04 -6.95
N LEU A 108 -15.23 18.77 -6.92
CA LEU A 108 -15.55 18.00 -8.14
C LEU A 108 -16.99 17.49 -8.22
N ALA A 109 -17.72 17.42 -7.10
CA ALA A 109 -19.08 16.84 -7.05
C ALA A 109 -20.12 17.56 -7.93
N GLY A 110 -19.85 18.81 -8.33
CA GLY A 110 -20.69 19.52 -9.29
C GLY A 110 -20.50 19.10 -10.75
N ASP A 111 -19.36 18.44 -11.06
CA ASP A 111 -18.93 18.11 -12.43
C ASP A 111 -18.90 16.60 -12.69
N LEU A 112 -18.68 15.79 -11.64
CA LEU A 112 -18.44 14.35 -11.74
C LEU A 112 -19.35 13.57 -10.80
N SER A 113 -19.81 12.41 -11.25
CA SER A 113 -20.42 11.39 -10.37
C SER A 113 -19.30 10.64 -9.64
N ILE A 114 -19.24 10.83 -8.31
CA ILE A 114 -18.15 10.33 -7.46
C ILE A 114 -18.67 9.24 -6.51
N GLY A 115 -17.91 8.16 -6.37
CA GLY A 115 -18.10 7.15 -5.34
C GLY A 115 -16.80 6.91 -4.57
N VAL A 116 -16.89 6.54 -3.30
CA VAL A 116 -15.74 6.36 -2.41
C VAL A 116 -15.75 4.97 -1.77
N MET A 117 -14.61 4.31 -1.80
CA MET A 117 -14.31 3.08 -1.07
C MET A 117 -13.28 3.43 0.01
N GLU A 118 -13.67 3.24 1.28
CA GLU A 118 -12.81 3.45 2.43
C GLU A 118 -12.25 2.11 2.90
N ALA A 119 -10.93 1.94 2.84
CA ALA A 119 -10.29 0.74 3.34
C ALA A 119 -9.66 1.00 4.70
N ASP A 120 -10.28 0.44 5.74
CA ASP A 120 -9.74 0.48 7.09
C ASP A 120 -9.75 -0.94 7.71
N ILE A 121 -8.93 -1.10 8.75
CA ILE A 121 -8.81 -2.37 9.46
C ILE A 121 -10.06 -2.64 10.27
N ASP A 122 -10.65 -1.60 10.92
CA ASP A 122 -11.73 -1.83 11.90
C ASP A 122 -12.64 -0.60 12.19
N SER A 123 -12.53 0.51 11.42
CA SER A 123 -13.29 1.76 11.67
C SER A 123 -14.16 2.16 10.49
N ASP A 124 -15.39 2.62 10.78
CA ASP A 124 -16.32 3.17 9.78
C ASP A 124 -16.45 4.72 9.87
N VAL A 125 -15.61 5.36 10.66
CA VAL A 125 -15.69 6.81 10.94
C VAL A 125 -15.46 7.62 9.67
N ASP A 126 -14.45 7.22 8.86
CA ASP A 126 -14.10 7.94 7.64
C ASP A 126 -15.15 7.75 6.54
N ALA A 127 -15.70 6.53 6.38
CA ALA A 127 -16.80 6.28 5.45
C ALA A 127 -18.05 7.11 5.78
N ARG A 128 -18.38 7.27 7.06
CA ARG A 128 -19.47 8.13 7.50
C ARG A 128 -19.21 9.61 7.22
N ALA A 129 -17.95 10.06 7.40
CA ALA A 129 -17.56 11.42 7.07
C ALA A 129 -17.71 11.70 5.58
N MET A 130 -17.35 10.72 4.72
CA MET A 130 -17.52 10.82 3.27
C MET A 130 -18.99 10.82 2.87
N ALA A 131 -19.80 9.94 3.43
CA ALA A 131 -21.25 9.92 3.17
C ALA A 131 -21.93 11.25 3.54
N ALA A 132 -21.45 11.96 4.55
CA ALA A 132 -21.94 13.29 4.92
C ALA A 132 -21.67 14.37 3.86
N THR A 133 -20.75 14.13 2.90
CA THR A 133 -20.52 15.02 1.74
C THR A 133 -21.56 14.84 0.63
N GLY A 134 -22.44 13.84 0.75
CA GLY A 134 -23.49 13.54 -0.23
C GLY A 134 -23.07 12.60 -1.36
N VAL A 135 -21.84 12.07 -1.33
CA VAL A 135 -21.39 11.03 -2.29
C VAL A 135 -21.73 9.62 -1.79
N THR A 136 -21.85 8.68 -2.70
CA THR A 136 -21.96 7.26 -2.36
C THR A 136 -20.64 6.79 -1.76
N ALA A 137 -20.67 6.29 -0.53
CA ALA A 137 -19.48 5.78 0.15
C ALA A 137 -19.75 4.39 0.74
N ILE A 138 -18.77 3.51 0.64
CA ILE A 138 -18.78 2.18 1.26
C ILE A 138 -17.51 1.93 2.06
N GLN A 139 -17.63 1.08 3.07
CA GLN A 139 -16.51 0.63 3.88
C GLN A 139 -16.04 -0.74 3.41
N LEU A 140 -14.72 -0.90 3.20
CA LEU A 140 -14.07 -2.17 2.93
C LEU A 140 -13.32 -2.64 4.18
N HIS A 141 -13.78 -3.71 4.80
CA HIS A 141 -13.06 -4.34 5.89
C HIS A 141 -11.99 -5.28 5.34
N THR A 142 -10.72 -4.97 5.58
CA THR A 142 -9.59 -5.76 5.06
C THR A 142 -9.34 -7.07 5.83
N GLY A 143 -10.08 -7.31 6.91
CA GLY A 143 -9.88 -8.50 7.76
C GLY A 143 -8.51 -8.55 8.43
N GLY A 144 -7.92 -7.40 8.73
CA GLY A 144 -6.60 -7.28 9.34
C GLY A 144 -5.43 -7.18 8.36
N MET A 145 -5.69 -7.19 7.04
CA MET A 145 -4.65 -6.95 6.04
C MET A 145 -4.33 -5.46 5.95
N CYS A 146 -3.06 -5.14 5.75
CA CYS A 146 -2.54 -3.76 5.67
C CYS A 146 -2.55 -3.19 4.24
N HIS A 147 -3.20 -3.85 3.28
CA HIS A 147 -3.32 -3.48 1.87
C HIS A 147 -4.57 -4.09 1.25
N LEU A 148 -4.93 -3.59 0.05
CA LEU A 148 -5.86 -4.25 -0.84
C LEU A 148 -5.13 -4.73 -2.10
N ASP A 149 -5.57 -5.89 -2.61
CA ASP A 149 -5.19 -6.39 -3.92
C ASP A 149 -6.26 -6.07 -4.99
N ALA A 150 -6.00 -6.43 -6.24
CA ALA A 150 -6.91 -6.16 -7.35
C ALA A 150 -8.26 -6.89 -7.22
N ALA A 151 -8.29 -8.09 -6.62
CA ALA A 151 -9.53 -8.86 -6.45
C ALA A 151 -10.43 -8.21 -5.39
N MET A 152 -9.85 -7.76 -4.27
CA MET A 152 -10.56 -7.02 -3.23
C MET A 152 -11.07 -5.68 -3.76
N CYS A 153 -10.25 -4.98 -4.55
CA CYS A 153 -10.63 -3.72 -5.17
C CYS A 153 -11.80 -3.91 -6.18
N ARG A 154 -11.76 -4.96 -6.99
CA ARG A 154 -12.86 -5.30 -7.91
C ARG A 154 -14.15 -5.59 -7.17
N GLN A 155 -14.09 -6.36 -6.08
CA GLN A 155 -15.26 -6.64 -5.24
C GLN A 155 -15.83 -5.37 -4.64
N GLY A 156 -14.98 -4.53 -4.05
CA GLY A 156 -15.40 -3.25 -3.49
C GLY A 156 -16.04 -2.33 -4.54
N LEU A 157 -15.46 -2.27 -5.75
CA LEU A 157 -16.02 -1.47 -6.83
C LEU A 157 -17.40 -1.95 -7.26
N ALA A 158 -17.64 -3.26 -7.32
CA ALA A 158 -18.96 -3.80 -7.65
C ALA A 158 -20.02 -3.43 -6.60
N GLU A 159 -19.68 -3.48 -5.31
CA GLU A 159 -20.56 -3.04 -4.22
C GLU A 159 -20.82 -1.53 -4.25
N LEU A 160 -19.78 -0.73 -4.56
CA LEU A 160 -19.91 0.72 -4.71
C LEU A 160 -20.83 1.09 -5.87
N GLU A 161 -20.67 0.44 -7.02
CA GLU A 161 -21.52 0.66 -8.20
C GLU A 161 -22.98 0.28 -7.91
N ALA A 162 -23.23 -0.84 -7.23
CA ALA A 162 -24.59 -1.25 -6.82
C ALA A 162 -25.21 -0.22 -5.86
N ALA A 163 -24.44 0.29 -4.91
CA ALA A 163 -24.88 1.33 -4.00
C ALA A 163 -25.16 2.65 -4.73
N ALA A 164 -24.33 3.04 -5.71
CA ALA A 164 -24.52 4.22 -6.54
C ALA A 164 -25.77 4.10 -7.43
N GLU A 165 -26.03 2.93 -7.99
CA GLU A 165 -27.26 2.66 -8.76
C GLU A 165 -28.49 2.82 -7.88
N ALA A 166 -28.48 2.24 -6.67
CA ALA A 166 -29.58 2.35 -5.71
C ALA A 166 -29.82 3.79 -5.26
N ALA A 167 -28.76 4.61 -5.19
CA ALA A 167 -28.81 6.04 -4.85
C ALA A 167 -29.16 6.94 -6.04
N GLY A 168 -29.20 6.41 -7.28
CA GLY A 168 -29.43 7.19 -8.50
C GLY A 168 -28.25 8.07 -8.93
N THR A 169 -27.03 7.74 -8.51
CA THR A 169 -25.80 8.46 -8.82
C THR A 169 -24.90 7.74 -9.82
N ALA A 170 -25.30 6.55 -10.28
CA ALA A 170 -24.62 5.81 -11.34
C ALA A 170 -24.94 6.36 -12.75
N PRO A 171 -24.05 6.15 -13.77
CA PRO A 171 -22.73 5.55 -13.64
C PRO A 171 -21.72 6.49 -12.98
N LEU A 172 -20.71 5.91 -12.30
CA LEU A 172 -19.65 6.69 -11.69
C LEU A 172 -18.62 7.15 -12.72
N ASP A 173 -18.28 8.42 -12.68
CA ASP A 173 -17.17 9.01 -13.44
C ASP A 173 -15.82 8.75 -12.73
N LEU A 174 -15.82 8.86 -11.42
CA LEU A 174 -14.67 8.75 -10.53
C LEU A 174 -15.00 7.85 -9.35
N ALA A 175 -14.29 6.74 -9.23
CA ALA A 175 -14.24 5.95 -8.02
C ALA A 175 -12.94 6.25 -7.28
N ILE A 176 -13.00 6.48 -5.98
CA ILE A 176 -11.82 6.75 -5.15
C ILE A 176 -11.69 5.62 -4.13
N LEU A 177 -10.53 4.98 -4.13
CA LEU A 177 -10.13 4.06 -3.08
C LEU A 177 -9.24 4.82 -2.09
N GLU A 178 -9.72 5.11 -0.89
CA GLU A 178 -8.84 5.48 0.22
C GLU A 178 -8.22 4.19 0.78
N ASN A 179 -6.93 3.98 0.48
CA ASN A 179 -6.22 2.79 0.89
C ASN A 179 -5.80 2.88 2.37
N VAL A 180 -5.53 1.72 2.98
CA VAL A 180 -5.05 1.62 4.36
C VAL A 180 -3.84 2.53 4.58
N GLY A 181 -3.82 3.21 5.74
CA GLY A 181 -2.73 4.12 6.11
C GLY A 181 -1.40 3.39 6.33
N ASN A 182 -0.65 3.16 5.25
CA ASN A 182 0.63 2.46 5.22
C ASN A 182 1.42 2.88 3.98
N LEU A 183 2.76 2.98 4.08
CA LEU A 183 3.64 3.37 2.97
C LEU A 183 4.40 2.19 2.33
N VAL A 184 4.22 0.98 2.82
CA VAL A 184 4.93 -0.21 2.33
C VAL A 184 3.95 -1.14 1.60
N CYS A 185 3.06 -1.80 2.34
CA CYS A 185 2.18 -2.82 1.77
C CYS A 185 1.30 -2.33 0.60
N PRO A 186 0.66 -1.14 0.65
CA PRO A 186 -0.15 -0.66 -0.47
C PRO A 186 0.65 -0.37 -1.74
N ALA A 187 1.96 -0.17 -1.64
CA ALA A 187 2.83 0.02 -2.79
C ALA A 187 3.26 -1.30 -3.45
N GLU A 188 3.22 -2.41 -2.70
CA GLU A 188 3.61 -3.73 -3.21
C GLU A 188 2.51 -4.41 -4.05
N PHE A 189 1.24 -4.01 -3.87
CA PHE A 189 0.09 -4.65 -4.53
C PHE A 189 -0.62 -3.68 -5.47
N ASP A 190 -0.60 -4.01 -6.75
CA ASP A 190 -1.37 -3.28 -7.75
C ASP A 190 -2.87 -3.51 -7.54
N THR A 191 -3.61 -2.46 -7.27
CA THR A 191 -5.06 -2.48 -7.06
C THR A 191 -5.86 -2.49 -8.36
N GLY A 192 -5.22 -2.37 -9.52
CA GLY A 192 -5.89 -2.16 -10.81
C GLY A 192 -6.36 -0.72 -11.04
N ALA A 193 -5.94 0.22 -10.19
CA ALA A 193 -6.33 1.62 -10.32
C ALA A 193 -5.83 2.27 -11.61
N SER A 194 -6.58 3.25 -12.11
CA SER A 194 -6.20 4.09 -13.24
C SER A 194 -5.03 4.99 -12.89
N VAL A 195 -4.98 5.44 -11.64
CA VAL A 195 -3.92 6.33 -11.11
C VAL A 195 -3.62 6.00 -9.66
N ASN A 196 -2.34 6.08 -9.28
CA ASN A 196 -1.88 6.02 -7.91
C ASN A 196 -1.47 7.41 -7.42
N VAL A 197 -2.03 7.82 -6.29
CA VAL A 197 -1.78 9.13 -5.67
C VAL A 197 -1.24 8.93 -4.26
N ALA A 198 -0.08 9.48 -3.95
CA ALA A 198 0.45 9.52 -2.60
C ALA A 198 0.16 10.88 -1.94
N ILE A 199 -0.20 10.88 -0.66
CA ILE A 199 -0.17 12.08 0.17
C ILE A 199 1.04 12.02 1.08
N LEU A 200 1.92 13.00 0.96
CA LEU A 200 3.03 13.29 1.85
C LEU A 200 2.72 14.58 2.59
N SER A 201 2.74 14.60 3.91
CA SER A 201 2.53 15.84 4.66
C SER A 201 3.85 16.46 5.13
N VAL A 202 3.90 17.80 5.19
CA VAL A 202 5.08 18.56 5.63
C VAL A 202 5.73 18.01 6.92
N PRO A 203 4.99 17.65 8.00
CA PRO A 203 5.60 17.09 9.21
C PRO A 203 6.32 15.76 9.03
N GLU A 204 6.12 15.05 7.92
CA GLU A 204 6.77 13.77 7.65
C GLU A 204 8.19 13.91 7.10
N GLY A 205 8.56 15.11 6.64
CA GLY A 205 9.87 15.43 6.08
C GLY A 205 9.97 15.25 4.59
N ASP A 206 10.81 16.06 3.95
CA ASP A 206 11.04 16.06 2.51
C ASP A 206 11.92 14.88 2.02
N ASP A 207 12.56 14.17 2.95
CA ASP A 207 13.35 12.96 2.70
C ASP A 207 12.52 11.66 2.69
N LYS A 208 11.20 11.75 2.90
CA LYS A 208 10.30 10.59 2.91
C LYS A 208 10.38 9.75 1.63
N PRO A 209 10.51 10.33 0.41
CA PRO A 209 10.68 9.55 -0.81
C PRO A 209 11.94 8.69 -0.85
N LEU A 210 12.98 9.09 -0.11
CA LEU A 210 14.21 8.30 0.00
C LEU A 210 14.06 7.13 0.98
N LYS A 211 13.21 7.26 1.99
CA LYS A 211 12.96 6.25 3.03
C LYS A 211 11.96 5.18 2.59
N TYR A 212 11.02 5.53 1.71
CA TYR A 212 9.96 4.65 1.20
C TYR A 212 9.93 4.67 -0.34
N PRO A 213 11.03 4.24 -0.99
CA PRO A 213 11.22 4.43 -2.43
C PRO A 213 10.09 3.84 -3.26
N LEU A 214 9.65 2.61 -2.98
CA LEU A 214 8.63 1.92 -3.76
C LEU A 214 7.31 2.70 -3.82
N MET A 215 6.88 3.30 -2.69
CA MET A 215 5.66 4.11 -2.65
C MET A 215 5.70 5.24 -3.69
N PHE A 216 6.84 5.92 -3.79
CA PHE A 216 6.99 7.06 -4.71
C PHE A 216 7.36 6.63 -6.14
N GLU A 217 7.86 5.41 -6.34
CA GLU A 217 8.06 4.83 -7.67
C GLU A 217 6.74 4.50 -8.37
N VAL A 218 5.75 3.99 -7.61
CA VAL A 218 4.46 3.57 -8.18
C VAL A 218 3.43 4.71 -8.28
N CYS A 219 3.71 5.90 -7.72
CA CYS A 219 2.77 7.01 -7.71
C CYS A 219 2.89 7.88 -8.95
N ASP A 220 1.74 8.15 -9.59
CA ASP A 220 1.62 9.09 -10.71
C ASP A 220 1.58 10.56 -10.21
N VAL A 221 1.05 10.77 -9.00
CA VAL A 221 0.93 12.08 -8.35
C VAL A 221 1.32 11.99 -6.89
N VAL A 222 2.04 13.01 -6.42
CA VAL A 222 2.34 13.20 -5.00
C VAL A 222 1.72 14.54 -4.54
N LEU A 223 0.76 14.46 -3.64
CA LEU A 223 0.19 15.63 -2.98
C LEU A 223 1.02 15.95 -1.74
N VAL A 224 1.72 17.08 -1.75
CA VAL A 224 2.46 17.58 -0.56
C VAL A 224 1.48 18.39 0.27
N ASN A 225 0.88 17.72 1.28
CA ASN A 225 -0.18 18.31 2.09
C ASN A 225 0.35 19.04 3.34
N LYS A 226 -0.51 19.82 3.95
CA LYS A 226 -0.23 20.65 5.15
C LYS A 226 0.83 21.73 4.88
N MET A 227 0.83 22.32 3.68
CA MET A 227 1.74 23.43 3.37
C MET A 227 1.53 24.66 4.26
N ASP A 228 0.35 24.80 4.86
CA ASP A 228 0.03 25.86 5.84
C ASP A 228 0.93 25.83 7.10
N VAL A 229 1.53 24.67 7.40
CA VAL A 229 2.46 24.55 8.54
C VAL A 229 3.95 24.50 8.13
N ALA A 230 4.26 24.59 6.84
CA ALA A 230 5.64 24.54 6.34
C ALA A 230 6.60 25.53 7.05
N PRO A 231 6.18 26.76 7.38
CA PRO A 231 7.06 27.70 8.10
C PRO A 231 7.52 27.26 9.50
N TYR A 232 6.90 26.21 10.06
CA TYR A 232 7.21 25.69 11.40
C TYR A 232 8.04 24.40 11.37
N PHE A 233 8.39 23.90 10.18
CA PHE A 233 9.12 22.67 9.98
C PHE A 233 10.38 22.91 9.12
N ASP A 234 11.41 22.09 9.32
CA ASP A 234 12.54 22.01 8.40
C ASP A 234 12.12 21.16 7.19
N PHE A 235 11.38 21.81 6.29
CA PHE A 235 10.84 21.19 5.08
C PHE A 235 11.14 22.07 3.86
N ASP A 236 11.83 21.49 2.90
CA ASP A 236 12.14 22.14 1.60
C ASP A 236 11.32 21.46 0.50
N LEU A 237 10.39 22.20 -0.08
CA LEU A 237 9.53 21.70 -1.16
C LEU A 237 10.33 21.32 -2.40
N THR A 238 11.37 22.11 -2.75
CA THR A 238 12.22 21.82 -3.92
C THR A 238 12.98 20.52 -3.72
N ARG A 239 13.56 20.32 -2.53
CA ARG A 239 14.23 19.05 -2.18
C ARG A 239 13.27 17.87 -2.16
N CYS A 240 12.06 18.07 -1.66
CA CYS A 240 11.01 17.05 -1.69
C CYS A 240 10.68 16.64 -3.14
N GLU A 241 10.51 17.61 -4.03
CA GLU A 241 10.22 17.40 -5.45
C GLU A 241 11.36 16.67 -6.16
N GLU A 242 12.60 17.07 -5.91
CA GLU A 242 13.81 16.38 -6.42
C GLU A 242 13.84 14.91 -5.92
N ASN A 243 13.56 14.67 -4.65
CA ASN A 243 13.54 13.32 -4.07
C ASN A 243 12.42 12.44 -4.65
N VAL A 244 11.27 13.01 -4.96
CA VAL A 244 10.18 12.31 -5.69
C VAL A 244 10.64 11.96 -7.10
N HIS A 245 11.21 12.91 -7.84
CA HIS A 245 11.65 12.71 -9.21
C HIS A 245 12.85 11.75 -9.34
N LEU A 246 13.66 11.58 -8.29
CA LEU A 246 14.66 10.51 -8.22
C LEU A 246 14.02 9.11 -8.23
N ARG A 247 12.76 8.97 -7.78
CA ARG A 247 12.03 7.69 -7.75
C ARG A 247 11.15 7.51 -8.98
N ASN A 248 10.41 8.54 -9.34
CA ASN A 248 9.57 8.57 -10.52
C ASN A 248 9.67 9.93 -11.22
N PRO A 249 10.50 10.05 -12.26
CA PRO A 249 10.67 11.30 -13.00
C PRO A 249 9.39 11.82 -13.66
N GLY A 250 8.41 10.93 -13.91
CA GLY A 250 7.12 11.29 -14.48
C GLY A 250 6.08 11.72 -13.46
N ALA A 251 6.32 11.52 -12.16
CA ALA A 251 5.37 11.85 -11.12
C ALA A 251 5.12 13.36 -11.03
N LYS A 252 3.85 13.74 -10.90
CA LYS A 252 3.49 15.14 -10.68
C LYS A 252 3.46 15.46 -9.20
N VAL A 253 4.18 16.49 -8.77
CA VAL A 253 4.13 16.99 -7.38
C VAL A 253 3.18 18.20 -7.32
N ILE A 254 2.24 18.18 -6.37
CA ILE A 254 1.26 19.25 -6.17
C ILE A 254 1.27 19.64 -4.69
N PRO A 255 1.83 20.80 -4.33
CA PRO A 255 1.74 21.32 -2.97
C PRO A 255 0.33 21.81 -2.67
N MET A 256 -0.18 21.50 -1.47
CA MET A 256 -1.50 21.90 -1.05
C MET A 256 -1.66 21.97 0.48
N SER A 257 -2.70 22.60 0.92
CA SER A 257 -3.24 22.46 2.28
C SER A 257 -4.72 22.09 2.21
N ALA A 258 -5.04 20.86 2.56
CA ALA A 258 -6.44 20.42 2.63
C ALA A 258 -7.24 21.20 3.68
N LYS A 259 -6.56 21.71 4.72
CA LYS A 259 -7.17 22.52 5.78
C LYS A 259 -7.61 23.91 5.27
N THR A 260 -6.71 24.61 4.57
CA THR A 260 -6.99 26.00 4.11
C THR A 260 -7.62 26.05 2.72
N GLY A 261 -7.48 24.99 1.94
CA GLY A 261 -7.89 24.94 0.53
C GLY A 261 -6.83 25.45 -0.45
N GLU A 262 -5.69 25.93 0.03
CA GLU A 262 -4.56 26.32 -0.84
C GLU A 262 -4.09 25.13 -1.67
N GLY A 263 -3.84 25.34 -2.98
CA GLY A 263 -3.44 24.29 -3.91
C GLY A 263 -4.53 23.29 -4.32
N ALA A 264 -5.67 23.23 -3.60
CA ALA A 264 -6.76 22.29 -3.90
C ALA A 264 -7.35 22.50 -5.31
N GLY A 265 -7.37 23.74 -5.80
CA GLY A 265 -7.81 24.05 -7.17
C GLY A 265 -6.90 23.43 -8.26
N ALA A 266 -5.59 23.43 -8.05
CA ALA A 266 -4.64 22.81 -8.97
C ALA A 266 -4.79 21.28 -9.00
N TRP A 267 -4.97 20.66 -7.84
CA TRP A 267 -5.29 19.24 -7.71
C TRP A 267 -6.61 18.87 -8.40
N ALA A 268 -7.69 19.59 -8.12
CA ALA A 268 -8.99 19.35 -8.74
C ALA A 268 -8.97 19.53 -10.26
N ALA A 269 -8.26 20.54 -10.77
CA ALA A 269 -8.08 20.75 -12.20
C ALA A 269 -7.33 19.60 -12.88
N TRP A 270 -6.27 19.11 -12.24
CA TRP A 270 -5.52 17.96 -12.74
C TRP A 270 -6.41 16.71 -12.78
N LEU A 271 -7.13 16.40 -11.70
CA LEU A 271 -7.96 15.20 -11.60
C LEU A 271 -9.11 15.25 -12.61
N ARG A 272 -9.74 16.41 -12.78
CA ARG A 272 -10.78 16.62 -13.80
C ARG A 272 -10.26 16.33 -15.22
N ALA A 273 -9.05 16.83 -15.53
CA ALA A 273 -8.40 16.57 -16.82
C ALA A 273 -8.04 15.08 -17.00
N ALA A 274 -7.56 14.42 -15.94
CA ALA A 274 -7.23 12.99 -15.97
C ALA A 274 -8.47 12.13 -16.22
N VAL A 275 -9.59 12.40 -15.52
CA VAL A 275 -10.88 11.71 -15.76
C VAL A 275 -11.36 11.92 -17.20
N ALA A 276 -11.27 13.14 -17.72
CA ALA A 276 -11.66 13.43 -19.11
C ALA A 276 -10.76 12.68 -20.13
N ALA A 277 -9.45 12.65 -19.90
CA ALA A 277 -8.52 11.91 -20.75
C ALA A 277 -8.75 10.39 -20.68
N TRP A 278 -9.08 9.85 -19.51
CA TRP A 278 -9.44 8.44 -19.36
C TRP A 278 -10.69 8.08 -20.19
N LYS A 279 -11.73 8.90 -20.12
CA LYS A 279 -12.98 8.69 -20.88
C LYS A 279 -12.76 8.69 -22.40
N THR A 280 -11.76 9.43 -22.88
CA THR A 280 -11.40 9.51 -24.30
C THR A 280 -10.30 8.52 -24.70
N GLY A 281 -9.73 7.76 -23.76
CA GLY A 281 -8.67 6.80 -24.03
C GLY A 281 -7.29 7.43 -24.24
N THR A 282 -7.09 8.68 -23.84
CA THR A 282 -5.82 9.44 -24.00
C THR A 282 -5.05 9.62 -22.70
N PHE A 283 -5.53 9.02 -21.61
CA PHE A 283 -4.83 9.06 -20.31
C PHE A 283 -3.62 8.12 -20.31
N GLU A 284 -2.47 8.66 -19.96
CA GLU A 284 -1.22 7.91 -19.79
C GLU A 284 -0.76 8.04 -18.34
N LYS A 285 -0.36 6.90 -17.74
CA LYS A 285 0.28 6.88 -16.41
C LYS A 285 1.69 7.45 -16.48
N ALA A 286 2.17 7.99 -15.37
CA ALA A 286 3.57 8.32 -15.23
C ALA A 286 4.42 7.04 -15.39
N THR A 287 5.48 7.12 -16.20
CA THR A 287 6.38 5.99 -16.40
C THR A 287 7.49 6.06 -15.35
N PRO A 288 7.64 5.05 -14.47
CA PRO A 288 8.77 4.99 -13.54
C PRO A 288 10.11 4.98 -14.31
N ALA A 289 11.18 5.50 -13.69
CA ALA A 289 12.51 5.54 -14.28
C ALA A 289 13.08 4.15 -14.63
N ASN A 290 12.65 3.10 -13.94
CA ASN A 290 13.02 1.72 -14.16
C ASN A 290 11.77 0.90 -14.49
N SER A 291 11.47 0.75 -15.78
CA SER A 291 10.44 -0.20 -16.25
C SER A 291 10.91 -1.67 -16.22
N GLU A 292 12.11 -1.93 -15.75
CA GLU A 292 12.57 -3.29 -15.41
C GLU A 292 12.09 -3.61 -14.00
N ALA A 293 11.56 -4.82 -13.81
CA ALA A 293 10.95 -5.30 -12.56
C ALA A 293 11.76 -4.89 -11.32
N PRO A 294 11.12 -4.53 -10.20
CA PRO A 294 11.82 -4.05 -9.02
C PRO A 294 12.92 -5.01 -8.61
N HIS A 295 14.17 -4.54 -8.68
CA HIS A 295 15.34 -5.30 -8.26
C HIS A 295 15.34 -5.29 -6.73
N TYR A 296 14.87 -6.37 -6.11
CA TYR A 296 15.02 -6.54 -4.68
C TYR A 296 16.50 -6.75 -4.35
N PRO A 297 17.16 -5.90 -3.55
CA PRO A 297 18.53 -6.14 -3.12
C PRO A 297 18.55 -7.32 -2.14
N GLY A 298 18.93 -8.48 -2.63
CA GLY A 298 18.97 -9.71 -1.80
C GLY A 298 19.27 -10.98 -2.58
N GLU A 299 20.00 -10.90 -3.70
CA GLU A 299 20.73 -12.06 -4.28
C GLU A 299 22.23 -11.94 -4.05
#